data_ab4df6926299ba7eb48089c4a551707c
#
_entry.id   ab4df6926299ba7eb48089c4a551707c
#
_cell.length_a   1.000
_cell.length_b   1.000
_cell.length_c   1.000
_cell.angle_alpha   90.00
_cell.angle_beta   90.00
_cell.angle_gamma   90.00
#
_symmetry.space_group_name_H-M   'P 1'
#
loop_
_entity.id
_entity.type
_entity.pdbx_description
1 polymer ?
#
loop_
_entity_poly.entity_id
_entity_poly.type
_entity_poly.pdbx_seq_one_letter_code
_entity_poly.pdbx_strand_id
1 'polypeptide(L)'
;MNFYNEEINSKFNSDLQQQIDGTLPLKHVYKLGEASEVLQSAGIPKLEIELDSKRLRRKSLQENHPFDLADMKNLPEAVQKPLAVFDSTTKDGSFVILTEIQQQEKNYVAVLQGNRKNENIQINSIRSVYPKESASAIAGWINSGLMKYADKNKMGDWLSVREPNYHSRQNPITLSKTVLQQFTNNNIANCVA
;
A
#
# COMPACT_ATOMS: atom_id res chain seq x y z
N MET A 1 -16.26 -9.72 9.14
CA MET A 1 -15.94 -10.86 8.22
C MET A 1 -14.69 -10.50 7.44
N ASN A 2 -13.61 -11.29 7.57
CA ASN A 2 -12.36 -11.03 6.85
C ASN A 2 -12.54 -11.37 5.37
N PHE A 3 -12.65 -10.38 4.50
CA PHE A 3 -12.72 -10.55 3.03
C PHE A 3 -11.38 -10.96 2.40
N TYR A 4 -10.31 -11.04 3.20
CA TYR A 4 -9.07 -11.62 2.79
C TYR A 4 -9.20 -13.15 2.84
N ASN A 5 -9.08 -13.76 1.69
CA ASN A 5 -9.08 -15.21 1.53
C ASN A 5 -7.64 -15.68 1.26
N GLU A 6 -7.14 -16.63 2.05
CA GLU A 6 -5.83 -17.28 1.82
C GLU A 6 -5.71 -17.84 0.39
N GLU A 7 -6.82 -18.22 -0.21
CA GLU A 7 -6.88 -18.69 -1.60
C GLU A 7 -6.45 -17.61 -2.59
N ILE A 8 -6.87 -16.34 -2.38
CA ILE A 8 -6.48 -15.20 -3.23
C ILE A 8 -4.97 -15.00 -3.17
N ASN A 9 -4.40 -15.06 -1.96
CA ASN A 9 -2.96 -14.89 -1.76
C ASN A 9 -2.16 -16.05 -2.37
N SER A 10 -2.62 -17.29 -2.19
CA SER A 10 -2.02 -18.49 -2.78
C SER A 10 -2.05 -18.44 -4.30
N LYS A 11 -3.20 -18.08 -4.88
CA LYS A 11 -3.35 -17.93 -6.33
C LYS A 11 -2.42 -16.82 -6.87
N PHE A 12 -2.40 -15.66 -6.24
CA PHE A 12 -1.52 -14.57 -6.61
C PHE A 12 -0.05 -15.01 -6.61
N ASN A 13 0.41 -15.69 -5.55
CA ASN A 13 1.78 -16.16 -5.44
C ASN A 13 2.13 -17.18 -6.53
N SER A 14 1.20 -18.07 -6.88
CA SER A 14 1.38 -19.03 -7.99
C SER A 14 1.50 -18.31 -9.33
N ASP A 15 0.61 -17.36 -9.62
CA ASP A 15 0.62 -16.57 -10.85
C ASP A 15 1.88 -15.66 -10.92
N LEU A 16 2.32 -15.13 -9.78
CA LEU A 16 3.56 -14.34 -9.67
C LEU A 16 4.78 -15.19 -10.00
N GLN A 17 4.85 -16.44 -9.51
CA GLN A 17 5.93 -17.36 -9.86
C GLN A 17 5.96 -17.64 -11.37
N GLN A 18 4.79 -17.85 -11.99
CA GLN A 18 4.71 -18.00 -13.45
C GLN A 18 5.19 -16.73 -14.18
N GLN A 19 4.94 -15.54 -13.64
CA GLN A 19 5.46 -14.30 -14.22
C GLN A 19 6.98 -14.23 -14.13
N ILE A 20 7.57 -14.63 -13.00
CA ILE A 20 9.02 -14.70 -12.79
C ILE A 20 9.63 -15.69 -13.79
N ASP A 21 9.03 -16.85 -13.94
CA ASP A 21 9.49 -17.92 -14.84
C ASP A 21 9.22 -17.63 -16.33
N GLY A 22 8.47 -16.56 -16.63
CA GLY A 22 8.14 -16.16 -18.00
C GLY A 22 7.03 -17.01 -18.65
N THR A 23 6.30 -17.80 -17.88
CA THR A 23 5.22 -18.70 -18.34
C THR A 23 3.83 -18.12 -18.15
N LEU A 24 3.69 -16.97 -17.45
CA LEU A 24 2.40 -16.33 -17.24
C LEU A 24 1.80 -15.85 -18.57
N PRO A 25 0.51 -16.11 -18.83
CA PRO A 25 -0.15 -15.64 -20.04
C PRO A 25 -0.03 -14.13 -20.25
N LEU A 26 0.14 -13.72 -21.51
CA LEU A 26 0.10 -12.30 -21.88
C LEU A 26 -1.27 -11.71 -21.51
N LYS A 27 -1.28 -10.49 -21.00
CA LYS A 27 -2.50 -9.78 -20.55
C LYS A 27 -3.15 -10.34 -19.28
N HIS A 28 -2.39 -11.11 -18.48
CA HIS A 28 -2.89 -11.56 -17.19
C HIS A 28 -3.16 -10.36 -16.26
N VAL A 29 -4.28 -10.42 -15.54
CA VAL A 29 -4.68 -9.45 -14.52
C VAL A 29 -4.77 -10.19 -13.18
N TYR A 30 -3.97 -9.76 -12.24
CA TYR A 30 -4.06 -10.25 -10.87
C TYR A 30 -5.30 -9.67 -10.19
N LYS A 31 -6.07 -10.53 -9.55
CA LYS A 31 -7.20 -10.15 -8.68
C LYS A 31 -6.76 -10.26 -7.23
N LEU A 32 -6.85 -9.15 -6.50
CA LEU A 32 -6.41 -9.05 -5.12
C LEU A 32 -7.57 -9.11 -4.12
N GLY A 33 -8.76 -9.43 -4.61
CA GLY A 33 -10.00 -9.46 -3.83
C GLY A 33 -10.71 -8.11 -3.77
N GLU A 34 -11.93 -8.13 -3.26
CA GLU A 34 -12.72 -6.93 -3.01
C GLU A 34 -12.07 -6.13 -1.86
N ALA A 35 -12.12 -4.80 -1.94
CA ALA A 35 -11.56 -3.93 -0.91
C ALA A 35 -12.07 -4.28 0.48
N SER A 36 -11.17 -4.54 1.43
CA SER A 36 -11.47 -4.88 2.82
C SER A 36 -12.19 -3.74 3.54
N GLU A 37 -12.80 -4.03 4.68
CA GLU A 37 -13.43 -3.01 5.54
C GLU A 37 -12.45 -1.90 5.93
N VAL A 38 -11.18 -2.27 6.15
CA VAL A 38 -10.09 -1.32 6.42
C VAL A 38 -9.90 -0.35 5.25
N LEU A 39 -9.83 -0.86 4.03
CA LEU A 39 -9.69 -0.02 2.84
C LEU A 39 -10.94 0.82 2.58
N GLN A 40 -12.13 0.26 2.83
CA GLN A 40 -13.40 0.98 2.71
C GLN A 40 -13.48 2.12 3.74
N SER A 41 -13.02 1.92 4.96
CA SER A 41 -12.97 2.98 5.98
C SER A 41 -12.07 4.14 5.59
N ALA A 42 -11.03 3.87 4.80
CA ALA A 42 -10.17 4.89 4.22
C ALA A 42 -10.77 5.61 3.00
N GLY A 43 -11.98 5.25 2.57
CA GLY A 43 -12.68 5.85 1.43
C GLY A 43 -12.47 5.11 0.10
N ILE A 44 -11.82 3.95 0.09
CA ILE A 44 -11.65 3.13 -1.12
C ILE A 44 -12.98 2.40 -1.39
N PRO A 45 -13.53 2.49 -2.61
CA PRO A 45 -14.79 1.82 -2.94
C PRO A 45 -14.76 0.32 -2.75
N LYS A 46 -15.88 -0.26 -2.35
CA LYS A 46 -16.08 -1.72 -2.22
C LYS A 46 -16.16 -2.38 -3.60
N LEU A 47 -15.02 -2.53 -4.25
CA LEU A 47 -14.87 -3.09 -5.60
C LEU A 47 -13.67 -4.03 -5.63
N GLU A 48 -13.64 -4.94 -6.60
CA GLU A 48 -12.49 -5.80 -6.89
C GLU A 48 -11.23 -4.96 -7.14
N ILE A 49 -10.12 -5.33 -6.52
CA ILE A 49 -8.82 -4.70 -6.73
C ILE A 49 -8.06 -5.49 -7.79
N GLU A 50 -7.67 -4.81 -8.86
CA GLU A 50 -6.96 -5.41 -9.98
C GLU A 50 -5.56 -4.81 -10.16
N LEU A 51 -4.61 -5.66 -10.56
CA LEU A 51 -3.25 -5.28 -10.93
C LEU A 51 -2.88 -5.95 -12.26
N ASP A 52 -2.57 -5.15 -13.27
CA ASP A 52 -2.09 -5.60 -14.57
C ASP A 52 -0.65 -6.14 -14.48
N SER A 53 -0.42 -7.39 -14.93
CA SER A 53 0.88 -8.05 -14.82
C SER A 53 1.98 -7.36 -15.63
N LYS A 54 1.67 -6.82 -16.82
CA LYS A 54 2.64 -6.05 -17.62
C LYS A 54 3.04 -4.77 -16.91
N ARG A 55 2.08 -4.14 -16.23
CA ARG A 55 2.35 -2.94 -15.43
C ARG A 55 3.28 -3.26 -14.28
N LEU A 56 3.03 -4.34 -13.53
CA LEU A 56 3.89 -4.78 -12.43
C LEU A 56 5.31 -5.02 -12.95
N ARG A 57 5.48 -5.81 -14.01
CA ARG A 57 6.79 -6.06 -14.63
C ARG A 57 7.49 -4.79 -15.09
N ARG A 58 6.78 -3.91 -15.80
CA ARG A 58 7.35 -2.64 -16.24
C ARG A 58 7.81 -1.79 -15.06
N LYS A 59 7.08 -1.80 -13.95
CA LYS A 59 7.46 -1.05 -12.75
C LYS A 59 8.68 -1.63 -12.06
N SER A 60 8.83 -2.95 -12.02
CA SER A 60 10.00 -3.60 -11.43
C SER A 60 11.31 -3.28 -12.15
N LEU A 61 11.23 -2.95 -13.44
CA LEU A 61 12.37 -2.63 -14.29
C LEU A 61 12.68 -1.12 -14.40
N GLN A 62 11.94 -0.27 -13.68
CA GLN A 62 12.18 1.18 -13.76
C GLN A 62 13.48 1.57 -13.03
N GLU A 63 14.35 2.33 -13.69
CA GLU A 63 15.65 2.75 -13.15
C GLU A 63 15.57 3.48 -11.81
N ASN A 64 14.53 4.30 -11.61
CA ASN A 64 14.40 5.11 -10.40
C ASN A 64 14.01 4.30 -9.15
N HIS A 65 13.35 3.15 -9.32
CA HIS A 65 12.85 2.32 -8.21
C HIS A 65 12.80 0.85 -8.64
N PRO A 66 13.96 0.24 -8.99
CA PRO A 66 13.99 -1.15 -9.37
C PRO A 66 13.66 -2.05 -8.18
N PHE A 67 12.95 -3.14 -8.43
CA PHE A 67 12.66 -4.14 -7.41
C PHE A 67 12.54 -5.54 -8.03
N ASP A 68 12.76 -6.56 -7.21
CA ASP A 68 12.52 -7.93 -7.62
C ASP A 68 11.02 -8.25 -7.57
N LEU A 69 10.50 -8.92 -8.60
CA LEU A 69 9.12 -9.40 -8.59
C LEU A 69 8.84 -10.35 -7.42
N ALA A 70 9.85 -11.10 -6.97
CA ALA A 70 9.73 -11.99 -5.82
C ALA A 70 9.37 -11.24 -4.52
N ASP A 71 9.73 -9.96 -4.39
CA ASP A 71 9.35 -9.13 -3.25
C ASP A 71 7.83 -8.94 -3.15
N MET A 72 7.10 -9.12 -4.25
CA MET A 72 5.64 -8.96 -4.30
C MET A 72 4.87 -10.16 -3.74
N LYS A 73 5.55 -11.18 -3.25
CA LYS A 73 4.89 -12.30 -2.58
C LYS A 73 3.97 -11.78 -1.47
N ASN A 74 2.76 -12.31 -1.42
CA ASN A 74 1.69 -11.91 -0.49
C ASN A 74 1.21 -10.44 -0.65
N LEU A 75 1.39 -9.83 -1.81
CA LEU A 75 0.90 -8.48 -2.08
C LEU A 75 -0.62 -8.32 -1.81
N PRO A 76 -1.51 -9.29 -2.15
CA PRO A 76 -2.93 -9.16 -1.80
C PRO A 76 -3.15 -8.94 -0.31
N GLU A 77 -2.52 -9.73 0.55
CA GLU A 77 -2.62 -9.56 2.00
C GLU A 77 -2.10 -8.20 2.46
N ALA A 78 -0.93 -7.83 1.97
CA ALA A 78 -0.28 -6.58 2.35
C ALA A 78 -1.09 -5.34 1.94
N VAL A 79 -1.80 -5.40 0.82
CA VAL A 79 -2.72 -4.34 0.37
C VAL A 79 -4.00 -4.32 1.22
N GLN A 80 -4.56 -5.48 1.53
CA GLN A 80 -5.82 -5.60 2.28
C GLN A 80 -5.67 -5.30 3.79
N LYS A 81 -4.44 -5.47 4.33
CA LYS A 81 -4.09 -5.20 5.73
C LYS A 81 -2.93 -4.20 5.82
N PRO A 82 -3.11 -2.97 5.33
CA PRO A 82 -2.02 -2.00 5.21
C PRO A 82 -1.52 -1.47 6.56
N LEU A 83 -0.30 -0.95 6.58
CA LEU A 83 0.19 -0.11 7.68
C LEU A 83 -0.59 1.21 7.75
N ALA A 84 -0.77 1.86 6.60
CA ALA A 84 -1.51 3.11 6.49
C ALA A 84 -2.04 3.32 5.06
N VAL A 85 -3.06 4.16 4.94
CA VAL A 85 -3.61 4.63 3.66
C VAL A 85 -3.62 6.15 3.64
N PHE A 86 -3.19 6.74 2.54
CA PHE A 86 -3.12 8.18 2.32
C PHE A 86 -3.90 8.59 1.07
N ASP A 87 -4.44 9.81 1.06
CA ASP A 87 -4.87 10.44 -0.18
C ASP A 87 -3.66 10.68 -1.09
N SER A 88 -3.85 10.51 -2.39
CA SER A 88 -2.84 10.87 -3.37
C SER A 88 -2.92 12.36 -3.71
N THR A 89 -1.79 13.05 -3.67
CA THR A 89 -1.69 14.46 -4.11
C THR A 89 -1.64 14.63 -5.62
N THR A 90 -1.43 13.52 -6.36
CA THR A 90 -1.21 13.60 -7.82
C THR A 90 -2.46 13.39 -8.64
N LYS A 91 -3.48 12.75 -8.07
CA LYS A 91 -4.72 12.44 -8.77
C LYS A 91 -5.87 12.22 -7.82
N ASP A 92 -6.96 12.94 -8.03
CA ASP A 92 -8.21 12.77 -7.28
C ASP A 92 -8.75 11.34 -7.39
N GLY A 93 -9.31 10.83 -6.29
CA GLY A 93 -9.82 9.47 -6.20
C GLY A 93 -8.74 8.38 -6.25
N SER A 94 -7.48 8.76 -6.05
CA SER A 94 -6.38 7.82 -5.89
C SER A 94 -5.84 7.83 -4.47
N PHE A 95 -5.36 6.67 -4.05
CA PHE A 95 -4.86 6.40 -2.70
C PHE A 95 -3.44 5.84 -2.77
N VAL A 96 -2.66 6.11 -1.74
CA VAL A 96 -1.36 5.50 -1.53
C VAL A 96 -1.46 4.57 -0.33
N ILE A 97 -1.28 3.29 -0.56
CA ILE A 97 -1.36 2.22 0.44
C ILE A 97 0.07 1.88 0.86
N LEU A 98 0.41 2.12 2.12
CA LEU A 98 1.69 1.73 2.71
C LEU A 98 1.58 0.29 3.21
N THR A 99 2.43 -0.59 2.68
CA THR A 99 2.41 -2.03 2.99
C THR A 99 3.52 -2.43 3.98
N GLU A 100 3.41 -3.63 4.53
CA GLU A 100 4.47 -4.25 5.36
C GLU A 100 5.60 -4.85 4.52
N ILE A 101 5.41 -5.03 3.21
CA ILE A 101 6.45 -5.55 2.32
C ILE A 101 7.62 -4.57 2.30
N GLN A 102 8.84 -5.09 2.44
CA GLN A 102 10.05 -4.28 2.52
C GLN A 102 11.14 -4.79 1.57
N GLN A 103 11.91 -3.85 1.03
CA GLN A 103 13.18 -4.07 0.36
C GLN A 103 14.23 -3.14 0.99
N GLN A 104 15.28 -3.70 1.58
CA GLN A 104 16.35 -2.91 2.20
C GLN A 104 15.82 -1.80 3.15
N GLU A 105 14.95 -2.18 4.08
CA GLU A 105 14.29 -1.28 5.04
C GLU A 105 13.29 -0.27 4.44
N LYS A 106 13.09 -0.26 3.13
CA LYS A 106 12.12 0.57 2.43
C LYS A 106 10.79 -0.16 2.30
N ASN A 107 9.73 0.39 2.83
CA ASN A 107 8.41 -0.19 2.64
C ASN A 107 7.90 0.03 1.22
N TYR A 108 7.24 -0.98 0.66
CA TYR A 108 6.53 -0.82 -0.59
C TYR A 108 5.24 -0.03 -0.40
N VAL A 109 4.95 0.83 -1.36
CA VAL A 109 3.66 1.48 -1.51
C VAL A 109 2.95 0.99 -2.76
N ALA A 110 1.64 0.79 -2.66
CA ALA A 110 0.77 0.55 -3.79
C ALA A 110 -0.08 1.80 -4.04
N VAL A 111 -0.03 2.34 -5.24
CA VAL A 111 -0.90 3.45 -5.66
C VAL A 111 -2.14 2.87 -6.31
N LEU A 112 -3.29 3.08 -5.68
CA LEU A 112 -4.58 2.57 -6.12
C LEU A 112 -5.44 3.73 -6.65
N GLN A 113 -6.03 3.56 -7.81
CA GLN A 113 -7.08 4.42 -8.34
C GLN A 113 -8.43 3.75 -8.10
N GLY A 114 -9.25 4.37 -7.27
CA GLY A 114 -10.60 3.89 -6.98
C GLY A 114 -11.57 4.14 -8.12
N ASN A 115 -12.63 3.32 -8.16
CA ASN A 115 -13.78 3.48 -9.03
C ASN A 115 -13.45 3.70 -10.51
N ARG A 116 -12.46 2.96 -11.01
CA ARG A 116 -12.08 3.04 -12.41
C ARG A 116 -13.01 2.20 -13.27
N LYS A 117 -13.48 2.77 -14.37
CA LYS A 117 -14.22 2.02 -15.39
C LYS A 117 -13.25 1.15 -16.21
N ASN A 118 -13.49 -0.15 -16.23
CA ASN A 118 -12.82 -1.12 -17.10
C ASN A 118 -13.89 -1.81 -17.94
N GLU A 119 -13.96 -1.49 -19.23
CA GLU A 119 -15.06 -1.85 -20.11
C GLU A 119 -16.42 -1.42 -19.53
N ASN A 120 -17.26 -2.36 -19.06
CA ASN A 120 -18.57 -2.09 -18.47
C ASN A 120 -18.60 -2.27 -16.95
N ILE A 121 -17.46 -2.58 -16.32
CA ILE A 121 -17.35 -2.87 -14.88
C ILE A 121 -16.53 -1.78 -14.20
N GLN A 122 -16.93 -1.43 -12.98
CA GLN A 122 -16.12 -0.56 -12.09
C GLN A 122 -15.18 -1.42 -11.25
N ILE A 123 -13.93 -1.01 -11.15
CA ILE A 123 -12.88 -1.67 -10.39
C ILE A 123 -12.04 -0.66 -9.61
N ASN A 124 -11.34 -1.14 -8.61
CA ASN A 124 -10.18 -0.47 -8.02
C ASN A 124 -8.92 -0.96 -8.75
N SER A 125 -8.10 -0.07 -9.28
CA SER A 125 -6.93 -0.46 -10.08
C SER A 125 -5.64 -0.03 -9.44
N ILE A 126 -4.73 -0.97 -9.13
CA ILE A 126 -3.37 -0.64 -8.74
C ILE A 126 -2.61 -0.11 -9.94
N ARG A 127 -2.16 1.14 -9.84
CA ARG A 127 -1.47 1.88 -10.92
C ARG A 127 0.04 1.81 -10.83
N SER A 128 0.56 1.59 -9.62
CA SER A 128 1.99 1.48 -9.37
C SER A 128 2.23 0.72 -8.07
N VAL A 129 3.34 -0.02 -8.02
CA VAL A 129 3.93 -0.56 -6.79
C VAL A 129 5.40 -0.25 -6.86
N TYR A 130 5.99 0.25 -5.78
CA TYR A 130 7.42 0.56 -5.71
C TYR A 130 7.88 0.70 -4.26
N PRO A 131 9.18 0.44 -3.96
CA PRO A 131 9.74 0.73 -2.64
C PRO A 131 9.83 2.23 -2.44
N LYS A 132 9.31 2.73 -1.30
CA LYS A 132 9.36 4.16 -0.97
C LYS A 132 10.70 4.52 -0.36
N GLU A 133 11.43 5.46 -0.98
CA GLU A 133 12.83 5.74 -0.68
C GLU A 133 13.10 6.28 0.72
N SER A 134 12.16 6.98 1.35
CA SER A 134 12.42 7.56 2.67
C SER A 134 11.21 7.58 3.59
N ALA A 135 11.46 7.29 4.87
CA ALA A 135 10.49 7.50 5.94
C ALA A 135 10.08 8.98 6.05
N SER A 136 10.96 9.92 5.67
CA SER A 136 10.67 11.36 5.65
C SER A 136 9.53 11.74 4.70
N ALA A 137 9.42 11.06 3.56
CA ALA A 137 8.30 11.31 2.65
C ALA A 137 6.97 10.85 3.24
N ILE A 138 6.97 9.70 3.94
CA ILE A 138 5.77 9.20 4.65
C ILE A 138 5.39 10.16 5.78
N ALA A 139 6.37 10.63 6.56
CA ALA A 139 6.15 11.65 7.58
C ALA A 139 5.61 12.97 6.98
N GLY A 140 6.09 13.37 5.81
CA GLY A 140 5.56 14.50 5.06
C GLY A 140 4.07 14.33 4.71
N TRP A 141 3.64 13.16 4.29
CA TRP A 141 2.22 12.87 4.02
C TRP A 141 1.36 12.94 5.28
N ILE A 142 1.88 12.45 6.42
CA ILE A 142 1.21 12.53 7.71
C ILE A 142 1.05 14.01 8.12
N ASN A 143 2.13 14.78 8.07
CA ASN A 143 2.14 16.20 8.44
C ASN A 143 1.23 17.06 7.52
N SER A 144 1.04 16.64 6.28
CA SER A 144 0.14 17.30 5.32
C SER A 144 -1.32 16.88 5.48
N GLY A 145 -1.66 16.05 6.48
CA GLY A 145 -3.03 15.62 6.74
C GLY A 145 -3.61 14.67 5.70
N LEU A 146 -2.77 14.00 4.90
CA LEU A 146 -3.20 13.10 3.84
C LEU A 146 -3.62 11.71 4.35
N MET A 147 -3.32 11.38 5.61
CA MET A 147 -3.60 10.07 6.16
C MET A 147 -5.10 9.85 6.37
N LYS A 148 -5.62 8.75 5.81
CA LYS A 148 -7.01 8.30 5.90
C LYS A 148 -7.20 7.15 6.87
N TYR A 149 -6.19 6.29 6.97
CA TYR A 149 -6.18 5.14 7.86
C TYR A 149 -4.75 4.87 8.32
N ALA A 150 -4.61 4.36 9.53
CA ALA A 150 -3.38 3.75 10.03
C ALA A 150 -3.72 2.63 11.01
N ASP A 151 -3.04 1.49 10.87
CA ASP A 151 -3.02 0.47 11.91
C ASP A 151 -2.19 1.00 13.09
N LYS A 152 -2.85 1.25 14.23
CA LYS A 152 -2.25 1.93 15.37
C LYS A 152 -1.04 1.19 15.92
N ASN A 153 -1.13 -0.13 16.03
CA ASN A 153 -0.06 -0.95 16.60
C ASN A 153 1.13 -1.05 15.63
N LYS A 154 0.86 -1.48 14.41
CA LYS A 154 1.89 -1.65 13.38
C LYS A 154 2.58 -0.33 13.00
N MET A 155 1.82 0.77 12.92
CA MET A 155 2.37 2.07 12.59
C MET A 155 3.17 2.66 13.75
N GLY A 156 2.75 2.39 14.99
CA GLY A 156 3.53 2.72 16.20
C GLY A 156 4.89 2.01 16.22
N ASP A 157 4.90 0.72 15.97
CA ASP A 157 6.13 -0.09 15.86
C ASP A 157 7.01 0.41 14.70
N TRP A 158 6.42 0.69 13.55
CA TRP A 158 7.12 1.22 12.37
C TRP A 158 7.81 2.55 12.65
N LEU A 159 7.17 3.44 13.39
CA LEU A 159 7.74 4.73 13.81
C LEU A 159 8.87 4.54 14.81
N SER A 160 8.68 3.70 15.83
CA SER A 160 9.65 3.49 16.91
C SER A 160 10.99 2.95 16.42
N VAL A 161 10.98 2.06 15.44
CA VAL A 161 12.20 1.49 14.82
C VAL A 161 12.98 2.51 14.01
N ARG A 162 12.32 3.55 13.50
CA ARG A 162 12.93 4.56 12.60
C ARG A 162 13.30 5.87 13.28
N GLU A 163 12.77 6.16 14.45
CA GLU A 163 13.14 7.34 15.25
C GLU A 163 14.62 7.42 15.62
N PRO A 164 15.32 6.33 16.04
CA PRO A 164 16.74 6.42 16.45
C PRO A 164 17.66 6.93 15.34
N ASN A 165 17.32 6.66 14.09
CA ASN A 165 18.11 7.10 12.92
C ASN A 165 17.79 8.55 12.48
N TYR A 166 16.74 9.16 13.04
CA TYR A 166 16.33 10.53 12.73
C TYR A 166 17.15 11.59 13.48
N HIS A 167 17.71 11.24 14.63
CA HIS A 167 18.49 12.18 15.44
C HIS A 167 19.88 12.51 14.88
N SER A 168 20.36 11.77 13.86
CA SER A 168 21.73 11.96 13.33
C SER A 168 21.82 12.83 12.08
N ARG A 169 20.72 13.34 11.52
CA ARG A 169 20.74 14.23 10.35
C ARG A 169 19.94 15.51 10.61
N GLN A 170 20.52 16.65 10.31
CA GLN A 170 20.20 18.04 10.61
C GLN A 170 18.79 18.58 10.33
N ASN A 171 17.77 17.77 10.31
CA ASN A 171 16.36 18.19 10.40
C ASN A 171 15.59 17.09 11.12
N PRO A 172 15.36 17.23 12.44
CA PRO A 172 14.43 16.35 13.12
C PRO A 172 13.06 16.64 12.51
N ILE A 173 12.52 15.70 11.72
CA ILE A 173 11.08 15.64 11.59
C ILE A 173 10.62 15.18 12.98
N THR A 174 10.40 16.15 13.82
CA THR A 174 9.67 15.95 15.03
C THR A 174 8.28 15.51 14.56
N LEU A 175 8.03 14.19 14.53
CA LEU A 175 6.69 13.69 14.69
C LEU A 175 6.29 14.23 16.07
N SER A 176 5.82 15.47 16.04
CA SER A 176 5.46 16.18 17.26
C SER A 176 4.45 15.30 17.99
N LYS A 177 4.42 15.44 19.31
CA LYS A 177 3.30 14.93 20.14
C LYS A 177 1.94 15.16 19.46
N THR A 178 1.83 16.14 18.59
CA THR A 178 0.69 16.47 17.73
C THR A 178 0.34 15.37 16.73
N VAL A 179 1.30 14.68 16.11
CA VAL A 179 1.01 13.57 15.20
C VAL A 179 0.55 12.34 16.00
N LEU A 180 1.21 12.03 17.10
CA LEU A 180 0.75 10.99 18.01
C LEU A 180 -0.60 11.34 18.65
N GLN A 181 -0.89 12.62 18.91
CA GLN A 181 -2.20 13.08 19.35
C GLN A 181 -3.24 13.04 18.22
N GLN A 182 -2.87 13.25 16.96
CA GLN A 182 -3.76 13.06 15.83
C GLN A 182 -4.11 11.58 15.63
N PHE A 183 -3.21 10.64 15.92
CA PHE A 183 -3.53 9.22 16.01
C PHE A 183 -4.52 8.91 17.15
N THR A 184 -4.51 9.72 18.22
CA THR A 184 -5.40 9.53 19.38
C THR A 184 -6.70 10.33 19.27
N ASN A 185 -6.70 11.49 18.64
CA ASN A 185 -7.83 12.44 18.67
C ASN A 185 -8.68 12.48 17.39
N ASN A 186 -8.13 12.11 16.26
CA ASN A 186 -8.96 11.91 15.07
C ASN A 186 -9.51 10.48 15.12
N ASN A 187 -10.83 10.36 15.19
CA ASN A 187 -11.66 9.16 15.12
C ASN A 187 -11.32 8.19 13.96
N ILE A 188 -10.06 7.92 13.74
CA ILE A 188 -9.56 6.75 13.00
C ILE A 188 -9.80 5.49 13.86
N ALA A 189 -10.31 5.70 15.07
CA ALA A 189 -10.50 4.69 16.11
C ALA A 189 -11.76 3.81 15.93
N ASN A 190 -12.53 3.94 14.88
CA ASN A 190 -13.78 3.17 14.75
C ASN A 190 -13.70 1.98 13.80
N CYS A 191 -12.54 1.39 13.63
CA CYS A 191 -12.41 0.11 12.93
C CYS A 191 -11.59 -0.87 13.75
N VAL A 192 -12.02 -1.16 14.98
CA VAL A 192 -11.68 -2.43 15.65
C VAL A 192 -12.69 -2.66 16.77
N ALA A 193 -13.64 -3.53 16.55
CA ALA A 193 -14.20 -4.41 17.54
C ALA A 193 -14.06 -5.81 17.00
#